data_0483acb6d666787623ef244469ec8b73
#
_entry.id   0483acb6d666787623ef244469ec8b73
#
_cell.length_a   1.000
_cell.length_b   1.000
_cell.length_c   1.000
_cell.angle_alpha   90.00
_cell.angle_beta   90.00
_cell.angle_gamma   90.00
#
_symmetry.space_group_name_H-M   'P 1'
#
loop_
_entity.id
_entity.type
_entity.pdbx_description
1 polymer ?
#
loop_
_entity_poly.entity_id
_entity_poly.type
_entity_poly.pdbx_seq_one_letter_code
_entity_poly.pdbx_strand_id
1 'polypeptide(L)' 'MIKKFEYKVFDIDELEQPEEEFLNKMGSDGWELVQIHNEPVDKSSLILVKLYFKREIL' A
#
# COMPACT_ATOMS: atom_id res chain seq x y z
N MET A 1 17.95 -18.45 10.19
CA MET A 1 16.58 -18.07 10.60
C MET A 1 15.84 -17.42 9.45
N ILE A 2 14.63 -17.85 9.19
CA ILE A 2 13.83 -17.31 8.09
C ILE A 2 13.00 -16.13 8.60
N LYS A 3 13.12 -14.99 7.94
CA LYS A 3 12.26 -13.85 8.22
C LYS A 3 10.96 -14.02 7.47
N LYS A 4 9.85 -13.74 8.13
CA LYS A 4 8.53 -13.83 7.54
C LYS A 4 7.90 -12.46 7.51
N PHE A 5 7.14 -12.20 6.45
CA PHE A 5 6.47 -10.91 6.27
C PHE A 5 4.99 -11.13 5.96
N GLU A 6 4.19 -10.19 6.37
CA GLU A 6 2.80 -10.12 5.92
C GLU A 6 2.65 -8.89 5.05
N TYR A 7 1.68 -8.94 4.14
CA TYR A 7 1.48 -7.89 3.14
C TYR A 7 0.07 -7.36 3.19
N LYS A 8 -0.08 -6.07 2.90
CA LYS A 8 -1.37 -5.43 2.71
C LYS A 8 -1.37 -4.63 1.43
N VAL A 9 -2.50 -4.61 0.75
CA VAL A 9 -2.67 -3.85 -0.49
C VAL A 9 -3.87 -2.93 -0.31
N PHE A 10 -3.68 -1.65 -0.66
CA PHE A 10 -4.74 -0.65 -0.59
C PHE A 10 -4.89 0.02 -1.95
N ASP A 11 -6.14 0.32 -2.32
CA ASP A 11 -6.41 1.18 -3.46
C ASP A 11 -6.36 2.63 -2.98
N ILE A 12 -5.73 3.50 -3.75
CA ILE A 12 -5.59 4.90 -3.33
C ILE A 12 -6.95 5.57 -3.15
N ASP A 13 -7.95 5.12 -3.90
CA ASP A 13 -9.31 5.68 -3.80
C ASP A 13 -10.01 5.30 -2.50
N GLU A 14 -9.48 4.32 -1.77
CA GLU A 14 -10.06 3.88 -0.50
C GLU A 14 -9.53 4.69 0.69
N LEU A 15 -8.56 5.56 0.46
CA LEU A 15 -7.98 6.34 1.54
C LEU A 15 -8.93 7.44 1.98
N GLU A 16 -9.22 7.50 3.27
CA GLU A 16 -10.11 8.50 3.85
C GLU A 16 -9.37 9.74 4.34
N GLN A 17 -8.05 9.70 4.31
CA GLN A 17 -7.21 10.81 4.75
C GLN A 17 -6.14 11.10 3.69
N PRO A 18 -5.45 12.24 3.80
CA PRO A 18 -4.34 12.54 2.89
C PRO A 18 -3.27 11.44 2.90
N GLU A 19 -2.62 11.26 1.76
CA GLU A 19 -1.64 10.19 1.60
C GLU A 19 -0.56 10.21 2.66
N GLU A 20 -0.03 11.39 2.98
CA GLU A 20 1.03 11.48 3.97
C GLU A 20 0.57 11.00 5.35
N GLU A 21 -0.65 11.37 5.74
CA GLU A 21 -1.20 10.90 7.01
C GLU A 21 -1.39 9.40 7.01
N PHE A 22 -1.87 8.86 5.89
CA PHE A 22 -2.06 7.43 5.78
C PHE A 22 -0.74 6.69 5.87
N LEU A 23 0.28 7.16 5.16
CA LEU A 23 1.59 6.53 5.19
C LEU A 23 2.20 6.57 6.59
N ASN A 24 2.05 7.69 7.29
CA ASN A 24 2.56 7.82 8.65
C ASN A 24 1.82 6.91 9.62
N LYS A 25 0.52 6.75 9.44
CA LYS A 25 -0.27 5.85 10.26
C LYS A 25 0.19 4.41 10.06
N MET A 26 0.39 4.01 8.80
CA MET A 26 0.87 2.68 8.49
C MET A 26 2.26 2.45 9.07
N GLY A 27 3.14 3.43 8.94
CA GLY A 27 4.49 3.33 9.49
C GLY A 27 4.49 3.18 11.00
N SER A 28 3.59 3.89 11.70
CA SER A 28 3.53 3.78 13.15
C SER A 28 3.05 2.41 13.61
N ASP A 29 2.37 1.67 12.74
CA ASP A 29 1.95 0.29 13.01
C ASP A 29 3.00 -0.73 12.52
N GLY A 30 4.14 -0.25 12.06
CA GLY A 30 5.22 -1.12 11.62
C GLY A 30 5.19 -1.50 10.15
N TRP A 31 4.27 -0.92 9.39
CA TRP A 31 4.17 -1.21 7.96
C TRP A 31 5.13 -0.38 7.14
N GLU A 32 5.75 -0.99 6.15
CA GLU A 32 6.66 -0.34 5.22
C GLU A 32 6.05 -0.36 3.83
N LEU A 33 6.05 0.80 3.16
CA LEU A 33 5.59 0.87 1.77
C LEU A 33 6.64 0.22 0.88
N VAL A 34 6.24 -0.81 0.15
CA VAL A 34 7.12 -1.55 -0.73
C VAL A 34 7.08 -1.00 -2.14
N GLN A 35 5.88 -0.71 -2.63
CA GLN A 35 5.71 -0.32 -4.01
C GLN A 35 4.37 0.39 -4.21
N ILE A 36 4.37 1.32 -5.15
CA ILE A 36 3.15 1.94 -5.66
C ILE A 36 2.99 1.43 -7.08
N HIS A 37 1.88 0.77 -7.36
CA HIS A 37 1.62 0.17 -8.66
C HIS A 37 0.49 0.90 -9.37
N ASN A 38 0.74 1.34 -10.60
CA ASN A 38 -0.25 1.96 -11.45
C ASN A 38 -0.73 0.93 -12.46
N GLU A 39 -2.03 0.63 -12.42
CA GLU A 39 -2.61 -0.38 -13.29
C GLU A 39 -3.65 0.27 -14.19
N PRO A 40 -3.42 0.31 -15.52
CA PRO A 40 -4.43 0.84 -16.43
C PRO A 40 -5.63 -0.09 -16.48
N VAL A 41 -6.81 0.50 -16.49
CA VAL A 41 -8.06 -0.25 -16.54
C VAL A 41 -8.53 -0.34 -17.99
N ASP A 42 -8.18 -1.45 -18.64
CA ASP A 42 -8.70 -1.80 -19.96
C ASP A 42 -8.58 -0.65 -20.97
N LYS A 43 -9.67 -0.33 -21.67
CA LYS A 43 -9.67 0.69 -22.73
C LYS A 43 -10.03 2.06 -22.21
N SER A 44 -10.30 2.20 -20.92
CA SER A 44 -10.62 3.50 -20.36
C SER A 44 -9.34 4.27 -20.04
N SER A 45 -9.47 5.58 -19.84
CA SER A 45 -8.35 6.40 -19.42
C SER A 45 -8.12 6.33 -17.91
N LEU A 46 -8.85 5.45 -17.21
CA LEU A 46 -8.73 5.31 -15.76
C LEU A 46 -7.49 4.51 -15.40
N ILE A 47 -6.85 4.91 -14.33
CA ILE A 47 -5.69 4.22 -13.79
C ILE A 47 -5.98 3.89 -12.33
N LEU A 48 -5.84 2.62 -11.97
CA LEU A 48 -5.93 2.20 -10.59
C LEU A 48 -4.54 2.28 -9.97
N VAL A 49 -4.47 2.93 -8.82
CA VAL A 49 -3.21 3.06 -8.09
C VAL A 49 -3.32 2.23 -6.83
N LYS A 50 -2.41 1.29 -6.67
CA LYS A 50 -2.39 0.40 -5.52
C LYS A 50 -1.12 0.60 -4.72
N LEU A 51 -1.27 0.56 -3.40
CA LEU A 51 -0.17 0.71 -2.46
C LEU A 51 0.08 -0.63 -1.79
N TYR A 52 1.31 -1.12 -1.89
CA TYR A 52 1.72 -2.40 -1.31
C TYR A 52 2.57 -2.15 -0.09
N PHE A 53 2.18 -2.74 1.03
CA PHE A 53 2.91 -2.64 2.30
C PHE A 53 3.33 -4.02 2.77
N LYS A 54 4.41 -4.05 3.52
CA LYS A 54 4.83 -5.27 4.20
C LYS A 54 5.18 -4.95 5.64
N ARG A 55 5.12 -5.97 6.49
CA ARG A 55 5.52 -5.87 7.88
C ARG A 55 6.11 -7.21 8.30
N GLU A 56 7.22 -7.17 9.04
CA GLU A 56 7.83 -8.39 9.54
C GLU A 56 6.96 -9.02 10.62
N ILE A 57 6.78 -10.32 10.50
CA ILE A 57 6.03 -11.10 11.49
C ILE A 57 7.02 -11.66 12.49
N LEU A 58 6.83 -11.32 13.77
CA LEU A 58 7.69 -11.81 14.83
C LEU A 58 7.21 -13.13 15.40
#